data_f989bd19f304accf0a71debe2bb516c1
#
_entry.id   f989bd19f304accf0a71debe2bb516c1
#
_cell.length_a   1.000
_cell.length_b   1.000
_cell.length_c   1.000
_cell.angle_alpha   90.00
_cell.angle_beta   90.00
_cell.angle_gamma   90.00
#
_symmetry.space_group_name_H-M   'P 1'
#
loop_
_entity.id
_entity.type
_entity.pdbx_description
1 polymer ?
#
loop_
_entity_poly.entity_id
_entity_poly.type
_entity_poly.pdbx_seq_one_letter_code
_entity_poly.pdbx_strand_id
1 'polypeptide(L)'
;TDDYCYDLDAMLAAITDKTKMVIVCNPNNPTGTYVNSAKVEEFIRKLPDHVIPVVDEAYFEYVEDPTHYSLIKMIQEGYNRPLFVLRTFSKIYGMAGLRIGYTFADPLLIDELMKACQAWNVSYNALAAAQTALKDQEYIKKIKALTTAGREYLVEELTKLGCTLAKPCANFIYFDTHHDPKEIRAALAEQKIMISA
;
A
#
# COMPACT_ATOMS: atom_id res chain seq x y z
N THR A 1 -15.56 -7.02 -2.10
CA THR A 1 -16.74 -6.39 -1.46
C THR A 1 -17.20 -5.20 -2.27
N ASP A 2 -18.46 -4.78 -2.09
CA ASP A 2 -19.07 -3.65 -2.82
C ASP A 2 -18.41 -2.31 -2.53
N ASP A 3 -17.63 -2.23 -1.44
CA ASP A 3 -16.84 -1.07 -1.03
C ASP A 3 -15.39 -1.10 -1.55
N TYR A 4 -15.07 -2.02 -2.43
CA TYR A 4 -13.73 -2.24 -3.00
C TYR A 4 -12.64 -2.59 -1.96
N CYS A 5 -13.03 -3.00 -0.75
CA CYS A 5 -12.11 -3.50 0.27
C CYS A 5 -11.86 -5.02 0.13
N TYR A 6 -10.80 -5.52 0.72
CA TYR A 6 -10.59 -6.96 0.81
C TYR A 6 -11.67 -7.63 1.65
N ASP A 7 -12.16 -8.77 1.17
CA ASP A 7 -12.91 -9.73 1.96
C ASP A 7 -11.93 -10.74 2.58
N LEU A 8 -11.48 -10.44 3.78
CA LEU A 8 -10.48 -11.26 4.46
C LEU A 8 -11.01 -12.65 4.82
N ASP A 9 -12.33 -12.79 5.06
CA ASP A 9 -12.93 -14.11 5.35
C ASP A 9 -12.99 -14.96 4.09
N ALA A 10 -13.37 -14.39 2.95
CA ALA A 10 -13.29 -15.06 1.67
C ALA A 10 -11.85 -15.43 1.28
N MET A 11 -10.88 -14.56 1.54
CA MET A 11 -9.46 -14.85 1.34
C MET A 11 -9.00 -16.01 2.21
N LEU A 12 -9.42 -16.06 3.48
CA LEU A 12 -9.10 -17.17 4.40
C LEU A 12 -9.71 -18.48 3.91
N ALA A 13 -10.97 -18.46 3.49
CA ALA A 13 -11.67 -19.63 2.97
C ALA A 13 -11.07 -20.19 1.65
N ALA A 14 -10.39 -19.33 0.88
CA ALA A 14 -9.74 -19.73 -0.38
C ALA A 14 -8.35 -20.38 -0.18
N ILE A 15 -7.83 -20.42 1.05
CA ILE A 15 -6.53 -21.03 1.33
C ILE A 15 -6.61 -22.55 1.22
N THR A 16 -5.60 -23.13 0.56
CA THR A 16 -5.44 -24.57 0.39
C THR A 16 -4.02 -25.00 0.81
N ASP A 17 -3.75 -26.30 0.86
CA ASP A 17 -2.40 -26.85 1.12
C ASP A 17 -1.37 -26.42 0.07
N LYS A 18 -1.83 -25.94 -1.09
CA LYS A 18 -0.95 -25.40 -2.15
C LYS A 18 -0.60 -23.92 -1.95
N THR A 19 -1.36 -23.20 -1.12
CA THR A 19 -1.13 -21.78 -0.85
C THR A 19 0.16 -21.63 -0.05
N LYS A 20 1.14 -20.90 -0.60
CA LYS A 20 2.45 -20.66 0.06
C LYS A 20 2.53 -19.27 0.65
N MET A 21 1.84 -18.32 0.05
CA MET A 21 1.93 -16.92 0.43
C MET A 21 0.58 -16.24 0.22
N VAL A 22 0.26 -15.30 1.11
CA VAL A 22 -0.87 -14.39 0.97
C VAL A 22 -0.36 -12.96 1.07
N ILE A 23 -0.72 -12.14 0.08
CA ILE A 23 -0.30 -10.74 0.02
C ILE A 23 -1.51 -9.86 0.30
N VAL A 24 -1.40 -8.98 1.29
CA VAL A 24 -2.39 -7.95 1.62
C VAL A 24 -1.76 -6.58 1.42
N CYS A 25 -2.17 -5.87 0.38
CA CYS A 25 -1.76 -4.49 0.13
C CYS A 25 -2.71 -3.55 0.90
N ASN A 26 -2.22 -2.85 1.91
CA ASN A 26 -3.08 -2.08 2.80
C ASN A 26 -2.46 -0.73 3.20
N PRO A 27 -2.89 0.39 2.60
CA PRO A 27 -3.96 0.57 1.60
C PRO A 27 -3.72 -0.12 0.27
N ASN A 28 -4.83 -0.55 -0.37
CA ASN A 28 -4.78 -1.33 -1.60
C ASN A 28 -4.53 -0.48 -2.85
N ASN A 29 -3.74 -0.98 -3.77
CA ASN A 29 -3.63 -0.48 -5.13
C ASN A 29 -4.25 -1.54 -6.07
N PRO A 30 -5.25 -1.19 -6.90
CA PRO A 30 -5.57 0.14 -7.41
C PRO A 30 -6.73 0.88 -6.71
N THR A 31 -7.40 0.30 -5.73
CA THR A 31 -8.67 0.86 -5.21
C THR A 31 -8.49 2.04 -4.24
N GLY A 32 -7.31 2.16 -3.61
CA GLY A 32 -7.01 3.18 -2.60
C GLY A 32 -7.70 2.93 -1.25
N THR A 33 -8.50 1.87 -1.14
CA THR A 33 -9.19 1.51 0.09
C THR A 33 -8.25 0.83 1.09
N TYR A 34 -8.62 0.83 2.36
CA TYR A 34 -7.87 0.09 3.38
C TYR A 34 -8.81 -0.72 4.28
N VAL A 35 -8.28 -1.78 4.85
CA VAL A 35 -8.91 -2.55 5.91
C VAL A 35 -8.27 -2.15 7.24
N ASN A 36 -9.08 -2.02 8.29
CA ASN A 36 -8.58 -1.70 9.63
C ASN A 36 -7.47 -2.66 10.06
N SER A 37 -6.39 -2.12 10.65
CA SER A 37 -5.18 -2.88 11.00
C SER A 37 -5.47 -4.06 11.92
N ALA A 38 -6.39 -3.91 12.89
CA ALA A 38 -6.75 -5.00 13.79
C ALA A 38 -7.42 -6.19 13.06
N LYS A 39 -8.21 -5.92 12.00
CA LYS A 39 -8.80 -6.98 11.18
C LYS A 39 -7.73 -7.70 10.34
N VAL A 40 -6.75 -6.96 9.80
CA VAL A 40 -5.63 -7.56 9.08
C VAL A 40 -4.77 -8.40 10.03
N GLU A 41 -4.51 -7.91 11.24
CA GLU A 41 -3.80 -8.67 12.27
C GLU A 41 -4.54 -9.96 12.64
N GLU A 42 -5.86 -9.89 12.86
CA GLU A 42 -6.70 -11.05 13.15
C GLU A 42 -6.65 -12.09 12.01
N PHE A 43 -6.75 -11.60 10.75
CA PHE A 43 -6.61 -12.45 9.57
C PHE A 43 -5.25 -13.17 9.55
N ILE A 44 -4.15 -12.44 9.77
CA ILE A 44 -2.79 -13.03 9.80
C ILE A 44 -2.68 -14.11 10.89
N ARG A 45 -3.26 -13.89 12.07
CA ARG A 45 -3.24 -14.86 13.16
C ARG A 45 -4.03 -16.15 12.87
N LYS A 46 -5.04 -16.08 11.99
CA LYS A 46 -5.86 -17.21 11.54
C LYS A 46 -5.23 -18.02 10.39
N LEU A 47 -4.19 -17.51 9.74
CA LEU A 47 -3.56 -18.22 8.63
C LEU A 47 -2.95 -19.55 9.09
N PRO A 48 -3.00 -20.62 8.27
CA PRO A 48 -2.26 -21.86 8.55
C PRO A 48 -0.74 -21.65 8.59
N ASP A 49 -0.02 -22.49 9.33
CA ASP A 49 1.43 -22.33 9.56
C ASP A 49 2.29 -22.41 8.30
N HIS A 50 1.79 -23.08 7.26
CA HIS A 50 2.49 -23.23 5.98
C HIS A 50 2.33 -22.01 5.05
N VAL A 51 1.53 -21.01 5.43
CA VAL A 51 1.26 -19.80 4.63
C VAL A 51 2.02 -18.62 5.20
N ILE A 52 2.80 -17.97 4.35
CA ILE A 52 3.57 -16.78 4.70
C ILE A 52 2.75 -15.52 4.35
N PRO A 53 2.32 -14.72 5.33
CA PRO A 53 1.71 -13.41 5.08
C PRO A 53 2.76 -12.38 4.67
N VAL A 54 2.40 -11.58 3.68
CA VAL A 54 3.12 -10.39 3.24
C VAL A 54 2.17 -9.21 3.28
N VAL A 55 2.47 -8.21 4.07
CA VAL A 55 1.68 -6.97 4.14
C VAL A 55 2.43 -5.87 3.40
N ASP A 56 1.83 -5.38 2.31
CA ASP A 56 2.39 -4.26 1.56
C ASP A 56 1.79 -2.95 2.09
N GLU A 57 2.59 -2.21 2.81
CA GLU A 57 2.24 -0.93 3.42
C GLU A 57 2.81 0.27 2.63
N ALA A 58 2.93 0.15 1.30
CA ALA A 58 3.50 1.22 0.47
C ALA A 58 2.77 2.57 0.58
N TYR A 59 1.52 2.57 1.01
CA TYR A 59 0.67 3.77 1.15
C TYR A 59 0.28 4.06 2.60
N PHE A 60 0.89 3.41 3.56
CA PHE A 60 0.56 3.47 4.99
C PHE A 60 0.46 4.90 5.54
N GLU A 61 1.42 5.75 5.20
CA GLU A 61 1.53 7.10 5.75
C GLU A 61 0.36 8.02 5.35
N TYR A 62 -0.37 7.68 4.28
CA TYR A 62 -1.50 8.49 3.81
C TYR A 62 -2.79 8.26 4.60
N VAL A 63 -2.90 7.16 5.35
CA VAL A 63 -4.11 6.88 6.15
C VAL A 63 -4.19 7.87 7.32
N GLU A 64 -5.39 8.42 7.54
CA GLU A 64 -5.64 9.43 8.57
C GLU A 64 -6.41 8.87 9.78
N ASP A 65 -6.89 7.63 9.68
CA ASP A 65 -7.56 6.95 10.80
C ASP A 65 -6.58 6.75 11.96
N PRO A 66 -6.84 7.34 13.15
CA PRO A 66 -5.94 7.21 14.30
C PRO A 66 -5.84 5.78 14.84
N THR A 67 -6.76 4.91 14.46
CA THR A 67 -6.73 3.48 14.85
C THR A 67 -5.91 2.63 13.88
N HIS A 68 -5.44 3.21 12.76
CA HIS A 68 -4.57 2.54 11.82
C HIS A 68 -3.14 2.48 12.35
N TYR A 69 -2.59 1.28 12.40
CA TYR A 69 -1.20 1.03 12.82
C TYR A 69 -0.51 0.07 11.87
N SER A 70 0.81 0.15 11.81
CA SER A 70 1.62 -0.76 11.00
C SER A 70 1.66 -2.16 11.60
N LEU A 71 1.57 -3.18 10.75
CA LEU A 71 1.73 -4.58 11.15
C LEU A 71 3.19 -4.92 11.57
N ILE A 72 4.14 -3.99 11.41
CA ILE A 72 5.47 -4.05 12.04
C ILE A 72 5.33 -4.26 13.55
N LYS A 73 4.29 -3.69 14.16
CA LYS A 73 3.94 -3.86 15.57
C LYS A 73 3.89 -5.34 15.99
N MET A 74 3.29 -6.20 15.16
CA MET A 74 3.25 -7.65 15.46
C MET A 74 4.65 -8.24 15.65
N ILE A 75 5.58 -7.86 14.75
CA ILE A 75 6.98 -8.33 14.81
C ILE A 75 7.66 -7.80 16.07
N GLN A 76 7.46 -6.52 16.40
CA GLN A 76 8.02 -5.89 17.61
C GLN A 76 7.47 -6.49 18.92
N GLU A 77 6.23 -6.95 18.91
CA GLU A 77 5.56 -7.59 20.04
C GLU A 77 5.84 -9.12 20.12
N GLY A 78 6.76 -9.63 19.29
CA GLY A 78 7.23 -11.01 19.36
C GLY A 78 6.32 -12.01 18.65
N TYR A 79 5.62 -11.62 17.60
CA TYR A 79 4.92 -12.58 16.74
C TYR A 79 5.91 -13.59 16.17
N ASN A 80 5.73 -14.86 16.50
CA ASN A 80 6.70 -15.94 16.34
C ASN A 80 6.52 -16.77 15.05
N ARG A 81 5.73 -16.28 14.10
CA ARG A 81 5.50 -16.93 12.79
C ARG A 81 6.04 -16.04 11.68
N PRO A 82 6.30 -16.61 10.48
CA PRO A 82 6.72 -15.81 9.33
C PRO A 82 5.76 -14.64 9.05
N LEU A 83 6.30 -13.43 8.90
CA LEU A 83 5.57 -12.23 8.49
C LEU A 83 6.55 -11.27 7.82
N PHE A 84 6.20 -10.81 6.61
CA PHE A 84 6.90 -9.71 5.95
C PHE A 84 6.01 -8.47 5.91
N VAL A 85 6.56 -7.33 6.30
CA VAL A 85 5.90 -6.02 6.13
C VAL A 85 6.77 -5.15 5.24
N LEU A 86 6.21 -4.76 4.09
CA LEU A 86 6.93 -4.02 3.05
C LEU A 86 6.64 -2.52 3.14
N ARG A 87 7.67 -1.70 2.96
CA ARG A 87 7.59 -0.23 2.90
C ARG A 87 8.40 0.30 1.73
N THR A 88 8.10 1.51 1.31
CA THR A 88 8.78 2.12 0.17
C THR A 88 9.09 3.60 0.38
N PHE A 89 10.17 4.06 -0.24
CA PHE A 89 10.47 5.49 -0.37
C PHE A 89 9.88 6.09 -1.67
N SER A 90 9.24 5.27 -2.50
CA SER A 90 8.73 5.70 -3.81
C SER A 90 7.49 6.58 -3.74
N LYS A 91 6.75 6.59 -2.64
CA LYS A 91 5.45 7.26 -2.51
C LYS A 91 5.58 8.55 -1.72
N ILE A 92 5.23 8.59 -0.46
CA ILE A 92 5.19 9.82 0.34
C ILE A 92 6.56 10.52 0.43
N TYR A 93 7.66 9.78 0.40
CA TYR A 93 9.01 10.33 0.39
C TYR A 93 9.46 10.91 -0.96
N GLY A 94 8.68 10.73 -2.04
CA GLY A 94 8.95 11.34 -3.35
C GLY A 94 10.15 10.76 -4.11
N MET A 95 10.65 9.58 -3.73
CA MET A 95 11.91 9.02 -4.26
C MET A 95 11.71 7.83 -5.20
N ALA A 96 10.61 7.81 -5.98
CA ALA A 96 10.28 6.70 -6.88
C ALA A 96 11.41 6.35 -7.87
N GLY A 97 12.16 7.36 -8.36
CA GLY A 97 13.28 7.18 -9.29
C GLY A 97 14.52 6.51 -8.68
N LEU A 98 14.67 6.52 -7.35
CA LEU A 98 15.83 5.93 -6.67
C LEU A 98 15.71 4.43 -6.44
N ARG A 99 14.55 3.84 -6.70
CA ARG A 99 14.29 2.39 -6.59
C ARG A 99 14.68 1.78 -5.25
N ILE A 100 14.21 2.38 -4.15
CA ILE A 100 14.51 1.94 -2.78
C ILE A 100 13.23 1.71 -1.98
N GLY A 101 13.21 0.61 -1.26
CA GLY A 101 12.22 0.22 -0.27
C GLY A 101 12.87 -0.59 0.83
N TYR A 102 12.10 -1.06 1.78
CA TYR A 102 12.60 -1.86 2.89
C TYR A 102 11.53 -2.83 3.39
N THR A 103 12.00 -3.87 4.05
CA THR A 103 11.17 -4.95 4.58
C THR A 103 11.47 -5.14 6.06
N PHE A 104 10.43 -5.32 6.85
CA PHE A 104 10.52 -5.80 8.22
C PHE A 104 10.09 -7.27 8.27
N ALA A 105 10.90 -8.09 8.93
CA ALA A 105 10.61 -9.49 9.24
C ALA A 105 11.50 -9.94 10.41
N ASP A 106 11.28 -11.16 10.87
CA ASP A 106 12.21 -11.83 11.79
C ASP A 106 13.61 -11.94 11.15
N PRO A 107 14.72 -11.77 11.90
CA PRO A 107 16.08 -11.84 11.37
C PRO A 107 16.39 -13.10 10.56
N LEU A 108 15.89 -14.26 10.98
CA LEU A 108 16.11 -15.53 10.25
C LEU A 108 15.43 -15.51 8.87
N LEU A 109 14.26 -14.88 8.77
CA LEU A 109 13.57 -14.70 7.48
C LEU A 109 14.30 -13.71 6.58
N ILE A 110 14.88 -12.65 7.14
CA ILE A 110 15.71 -11.70 6.40
C ILE A 110 16.95 -12.39 5.86
N ASP A 111 17.61 -13.24 6.65
CA ASP A 111 18.77 -14.00 6.19
C ASP A 111 18.44 -14.93 5.02
N GLU A 112 17.27 -15.59 5.05
CA GLU A 112 16.81 -16.41 3.91
C GLU A 112 16.49 -15.56 2.68
N LEU A 113 15.82 -14.41 2.87
CA LEU A 113 15.51 -13.48 1.79
C LEU A 113 16.79 -12.94 1.13
N MET A 114 17.80 -12.62 1.93
CA MET A 114 19.08 -12.08 1.43
C MET A 114 19.83 -13.06 0.52
N LYS A 115 19.62 -14.37 0.66
CA LYS A 115 20.20 -15.38 -0.26
C LYS A 115 19.67 -15.26 -1.68
N ALA A 116 18.44 -14.74 -1.84
CA ALA A 116 17.81 -14.51 -3.15
C ALA A 116 18.04 -13.10 -3.71
N CYS A 117 18.57 -12.18 -2.89
CA CYS A 117 18.84 -10.81 -3.32
C CYS A 117 20.10 -10.74 -4.19
N GLN A 118 20.05 -9.90 -5.23
CA GLN A 118 21.25 -9.56 -6.00
C GLN A 118 22.23 -8.75 -5.13
N ALA A 119 23.51 -9.02 -5.29
CA ALA A 119 24.54 -8.15 -4.71
C ALA A 119 24.37 -6.72 -5.27
N TRP A 120 24.52 -5.71 -4.39
CA TRP A 120 24.47 -4.28 -4.77
C TRP A 120 23.13 -3.84 -5.37
N ASN A 121 22.01 -4.46 -4.97
CA ASN A 121 20.66 -4.18 -5.45
C ASN A 121 20.17 -2.75 -5.15
N VAL A 122 20.79 -2.03 -4.20
CA VAL A 122 20.48 -0.64 -3.87
C VAL A 122 21.72 0.22 -4.03
N SER A 123 21.59 1.35 -4.74
CA SER A 123 22.70 2.28 -4.93
C SER A 123 23.03 3.02 -3.63
N TYR A 124 24.31 3.40 -3.48
CA TYR A 124 24.76 4.20 -2.34
C TYR A 124 24.02 5.55 -2.24
N ASN A 125 23.76 6.20 -3.38
CA ASN A 125 22.99 7.45 -3.42
C ASN A 125 21.58 7.28 -2.91
N ALA A 126 20.90 6.17 -3.26
CA ALA A 126 19.57 5.86 -2.76
C ALA A 126 19.57 5.64 -1.23
N LEU A 127 20.58 4.95 -0.70
CA LEU A 127 20.72 4.74 0.74
C LEU A 127 20.93 6.05 1.50
N ALA A 128 21.83 6.93 1.03
CA ALA A 128 22.08 8.22 1.64
C ALA A 128 20.84 9.13 1.61
N ALA A 129 20.12 9.15 0.48
CA ALA A 129 18.87 9.89 0.33
C ALA A 129 17.77 9.35 1.27
N ALA A 130 17.60 8.03 1.38
CA ALA A 130 16.64 7.41 2.27
C ALA A 130 16.91 7.75 3.75
N GLN A 131 18.15 7.67 4.20
CA GLN A 131 18.54 8.04 5.56
C GLN A 131 18.19 9.50 5.89
N THR A 132 18.36 10.40 4.91
CA THR A 132 18.03 11.83 5.06
C THR A 132 16.52 12.02 5.09
N ALA A 133 15.80 11.39 4.18
CA ALA A 133 14.34 11.50 4.06
C ALA A 133 13.59 10.98 5.31
N LEU A 134 14.09 9.93 5.97
CA LEU A 134 13.51 9.43 7.22
C LEU A 134 13.56 10.45 8.36
N LYS A 135 14.47 11.40 8.32
CA LYS A 135 14.61 12.47 9.34
C LYS A 135 13.73 13.67 9.06
N ASP A 136 13.28 13.86 7.81
CA ASP A 136 12.48 15.01 7.39
C ASP A 136 10.97 14.77 7.59
N GLN A 137 10.56 14.76 8.85
CA GLN A 137 9.15 14.55 9.21
C GLN A 137 8.25 15.73 8.82
N GLU A 138 8.80 16.93 8.69
CA GLU A 138 8.03 18.10 8.24
C GLU A 138 7.65 17.98 6.77
N TYR A 139 8.54 17.44 5.92
CA TYR A 139 8.22 17.11 4.55
C TYR A 139 7.07 16.11 4.47
N ILE A 140 7.12 15.03 5.26
CA ILE A 140 6.07 14.00 5.29
C ILE A 140 4.72 14.61 5.67
N LYS A 141 4.66 15.42 6.74
CA LYS A 141 3.44 16.12 7.16
C LYS A 141 2.88 17.01 6.05
N LYS A 142 3.76 17.79 5.39
CA LYS A 142 3.39 18.68 4.28
C LYS A 142 2.81 17.89 3.11
N ILE A 143 3.47 16.83 2.67
CA ILE A 143 3.00 16.00 1.54
C ILE A 143 1.70 15.31 1.89
N LYS A 144 1.56 14.77 3.11
CA LYS A 144 0.30 14.17 3.58
C LYS A 144 -0.84 15.19 3.49
N ALA A 145 -0.67 16.38 4.05
CA ALA A 145 -1.70 17.43 4.04
C ALA A 145 -2.08 17.86 2.61
N LEU A 146 -1.11 18.06 1.73
CA LEU A 146 -1.36 18.40 0.33
C LEU A 146 -2.11 17.29 -0.41
N THR A 147 -1.73 16.03 -0.17
CA THR A 147 -2.39 14.87 -0.78
C THR A 147 -3.83 14.74 -0.30
N THR A 148 -4.06 14.91 1.00
CA THR A 148 -5.41 14.89 1.58
C THR A 148 -6.29 15.96 0.96
N ALA A 149 -5.84 17.23 0.95
CA ALA A 149 -6.62 18.32 0.37
C ALA A 149 -6.92 18.10 -1.13
N GLY A 150 -5.93 17.63 -1.90
CA GLY A 150 -6.12 17.32 -3.32
C GLY A 150 -7.08 16.15 -3.55
N ARG A 151 -7.00 15.11 -2.71
CA ARG A 151 -7.90 13.95 -2.74
C ARG A 151 -9.34 14.35 -2.42
N GLU A 152 -9.56 15.12 -1.35
CA GLU A 152 -10.88 15.60 -0.96
C GLU A 152 -11.53 16.44 -2.05
N TYR A 153 -10.77 17.38 -2.63
CA TYR A 153 -11.22 18.20 -3.77
C TYR A 153 -11.64 17.31 -4.96
N LEU A 154 -10.82 16.36 -5.36
CA LEU A 154 -11.13 15.48 -6.48
C LEU A 154 -12.32 14.56 -6.19
N VAL A 155 -12.45 14.04 -4.98
CA VAL A 155 -13.60 13.24 -4.57
C VAL A 155 -14.89 14.05 -4.66
N GLU A 156 -14.89 15.29 -4.19
CA GLU A 156 -16.04 16.18 -4.27
C GLU A 156 -16.43 16.47 -5.74
N GLU A 157 -15.46 16.86 -6.57
CA GLU A 157 -15.73 17.23 -7.96
C GLU A 157 -16.16 16.01 -8.81
N LEU A 158 -15.50 14.87 -8.67
CA LEU A 158 -15.89 13.64 -9.37
C LEU A 158 -17.29 13.15 -8.94
N THR A 159 -17.64 13.31 -7.68
CA THR A 159 -18.99 12.98 -7.18
C THR A 159 -20.05 13.90 -7.81
N LYS A 160 -19.77 15.22 -7.93
CA LYS A 160 -20.67 16.17 -8.62
C LYS A 160 -20.88 15.80 -10.10
N LEU A 161 -19.86 15.21 -10.72
CA LEU A 161 -19.93 14.71 -12.11
C LEU A 161 -20.67 13.36 -12.23
N GLY A 162 -21.15 12.78 -11.13
CA GLY A 162 -21.89 11.51 -11.11
C GLY A 162 -21.02 10.26 -11.14
N CYS A 163 -19.71 10.38 -10.92
CA CYS A 163 -18.83 9.21 -10.81
C CYS A 163 -19.10 8.43 -9.52
N THR A 164 -18.94 7.11 -9.59
CA THR A 164 -18.89 6.24 -8.39
C THR A 164 -17.44 6.06 -7.96
N LEU A 165 -17.12 6.32 -6.70
CA LEU A 165 -15.74 6.28 -6.19
C LEU A 165 -15.60 5.19 -5.13
N ALA A 166 -14.47 4.47 -5.16
CA ALA A 166 -13.96 3.79 -3.97
C ALA A 166 -13.58 4.83 -2.91
N LYS A 167 -13.67 4.50 -1.62
CA LYS A 167 -13.28 5.41 -0.53
C LYS A 167 -11.75 5.50 -0.44
N PRO A 168 -11.10 6.52 -1.04
CA PRO A 168 -9.65 6.53 -1.19
C PRO A 168 -8.96 7.00 0.09
N CYS A 169 -7.83 6.38 0.45
CA CYS A 169 -6.93 6.86 1.50
C CYS A 169 -5.45 6.85 1.05
N ALA A 170 -5.17 6.60 -0.24
CA ALA A 170 -3.86 6.70 -0.86
C ALA A 170 -3.68 8.03 -1.62
N ASN A 171 -2.61 8.16 -2.38
CA ASN A 171 -2.33 9.32 -3.25
C ASN A 171 -2.85 9.15 -4.67
N PHE A 172 -3.91 8.38 -4.84
CA PHE A 172 -4.67 8.19 -6.08
C PHE A 172 -6.13 7.88 -5.74
N ILE A 173 -7.01 7.97 -6.76
CA ILE A 173 -8.45 7.74 -6.63
C ILE A 173 -8.86 6.71 -7.68
N TYR A 174 -9.58 5.67 -7.26
CA TYR A 174 -10.25 4.74 -8.14
C TYR A 174 -11.71 5.15 -8.28
N PHE A 175 -12.17 5.35 -9.50
CA PHE A 175 -13.53 5.80 -9.79
C PHE A 175 -14.06 5.22 -11.09
N ASP A 176 -15.38 5.09 -11.16
CA ASP A 176 -16.15 4.67 -12.33
C ASP A 176 -16.92 5.88 -12.87
N THR A 177 -16.70 6.22 -14.13
CA THR A 177 -17.42 7.28 -14.85
C THR A 177 -18.72 6.80 -15.48
N HIS A 178 -19.01 5.49 -15.41
CA HIS A 178 -20.12 4.81 -16.12
C HIS A 178 -20.03 4.90 -17.65
N HIS A 179 -18.84 5.18 -18.19
CA HIS A 179 -18.51 5.23 -19.61
C HIS A 179 -17.34 4.31 -19.94
N ASP A 180 -17.11 4.03 -21.22
CA ASP A 180 -15.94 3.24 -21.62
C ASP A 180 -14.64 3.93 -21.16
N PRO A 181 -13.83 3.31 -20.30
CA PRO A 181 -12.62 3.92 -19.77
C PRO A 181 -11.58 4.25 -20.86
N LYS A 182 -11.58 3.54 -22.00
CA LYS A 182 -10.70 3.84 -23.13
C LYS A 182 -11.09 5.13 -23.84
N GLU A 183 -12.40 5.37 -23.99
CA GLU A 183 -12.91 6.62 -24.58
C GLU A 183 -12.62 7.82 -23.69
N ILE A 184 -12.87 7.70 -22.37
CA ILE A 184 -12.55 8.76 -21.41
C ILE A 184 -11.05 9.05 -21.40
N ARG A 185 -10.21 8.01 -21.37
CA ARG A 185 -8.76 8.18 -21.41
C ARG A 185 -8.30 8.88 -22.69
N ALA A 186 -8.85 8.52 -23.85
CA ALA A 186 -8.52 9.15 -25.12
C ALA A 186 -8.93 10.64 -25.14
N ALA A 187 -10.15 10.96 -24.73
CA ALA A 187 -10.65 12.33 -24.68
C ALA A 187 -9.84 13.23 -23.72
N LEU A 188 -9.46 12.70 -22.56
CA LEU A 188 -8.62 13.43 -21.61
C LEU A 188 -7.19 13.61 -22.12
N ALA A 189 -6.63 12.62 -22.83
CA ALA A 189 -5.30 12.72 -23.43
C ALA A 189 -5.19 13.84 -24.47
N GLU A 190 -6.25 14.09 -25.25
CA GLU A 190 -6.33 15.25 -26.16
C GLU A 190 -6.21 16.59 -25.42
N GLN A 191 -6.68 16.64 -24.17
CA GLN A 191 -6.55 17.78 -23.26
C GLN A 191 -5.25 17.77 -22.44
N LYS A 192 -4.32 16.86 -22.73
CA LYS A 192 -3.05 16.64 -22.01
C LYS A 192 -3.23 16.18 -20.55
N ILE A 193 -4.37 15.58 -20.24
CA ILE A 193 -4.65 14.95 -18.93
C ILE A 193 -4.44 13.45 -19.07
N MET A 194 -3.51 12.91 -18.28
CA MET A 194 -3.16 11.50 -18.30
C MET A 194 -3.79 10.78 -17.11
N ILE A 195 -4.62 9.77 -17.40
CA ILE A 195 -5.18 8.86 -16.41
C ILE A 195 -4.86 7.40 -16.79
N SER A 196 -4.90 6.50 -15.80
CA SER A 196 -4.93 5.05 -16.03
C SER A 196 -6.37 4.59 -16.26
N ALA A 197 -6.57 3.64 -17.18
CA ALA A 197 -7.85 3.03 -17.50
C ALA A 197 -7.71 1.50 -17.54
#